data_70fadc7e5b36cd55a3bd90a32f23f35b
#
_entry.id   70fadc7e5b36cd55a3bd90a32f23f35b
#
_cell.length_a   1.000
_cell.length_b   1.000
_cell.length_c   1.000
_cell.angle_alpha   90.00
_cell.angle_beta   90.00
_cell.angle_gamma   90.00
#
_symmetry.space_group_name_H-M   'P 1'
#
loop_
_entity.id
_entity.type
_entity.pdbx_description
1 polymer ?
#
loop_
_entity_poly.entity_id
_entity_poly.type
_entity_poly.pdbx_seq_one_letter_code
_entity_poly.pdbx_strand_id
1 'polypeptide(L)'
;MKYEKLRQAVYEANVGIVKAGLVVLTWGNASGVDRTAEDGGEGGVMGIKPSGVEYEKLTPADIVIVSLATGKVVDGAGRPSSDTPTHWHLYRSFPSVGGVVHTHSLYATSFAQAQRDLPCLGTTHADHFYGTVPVTRAMTAEEIATEYELNTGKVIVETFREKKIDAAQIPAVLVASHGPFAWGTDVMKAMENAIVLESVARMQLQSYQLNAGVKAIPAALLDKHYLRKHGANAYYGQKK
;
A
#
# COMPACT_ATOMS: atom_id res chain seq x y z
N MET A 1 -13.55 18.68 -15.06
CA MET A 1 -12.12 18.52 -14.66
C MET A 1 -11.58 17.27 -15.32
N LYS A 2 -10.39 17.31 -15.90
CA LYS A 2 -9.79 16.12 -16.50
C LYS A 2 -9.48 15.08 -15.43
N TYR A 3 -9.68 13.78 -15.71
CA TYR A 3 -9.50 12.67 -14.75
C TYR A 3 -10.35 12.80 -13.47
N GLU A 4 -11.53 13.36 -13.56
CA GLU A 4 -12.37 13.69 -12.40
C GLU A 4 -12.60 12.50 -11.46
N LYS A 5 -12.96 11.33 -12.00
CA LYS A 5 -13.20 10.12 -11.21
C LYS A 5 -11.95 9.65 -10.46
N LEU A 6 -10.79 9.67 -11.13
CA LEU A 6 -9.52 9.29 -10.52
C LEU A 6 -9.14 10.27 -9.41
N ARG A 7 -9.22 11.58 -9.69
CA ARG A 7 -8.91 12.63 -8.71
C ARG A 7 -9.80 12.53 -7.47
N GLN A 8 -11.10 12.32 -7.68
CA GLN A 8 -12.06 12.16 -6.58
C GLN A 8 -11.72 10.95 -5.72
N ALA A 9 -11.52 9.78 -6.32
CA ALA A 9 -11.19 8.55 -5.58
C ALA A 9 -9.87 8.66 -4.81
N VAL A 10 -8.83 9.25 -5.41
CA VAL A 10 -7.54 9.47 -4.76
C VAL A 10 -7.66 10.47 -3.61
N TYR A 11 -8.42 11.56 -3.80
CA TYR A 11 -8.72 12.52 -2.73
C TYR A 11 -9.43 11.82 -1.55
N GLU A 12 -10.49 11.06 -1.82
CA GLU A 12 -11.27 10.35 -0.79
C GLU A 12 -10.39 9.36 0.00
N ALA A 13 -9.52 8.63 -0.67
CA ALA A 13 -8.58 7.73 -0.01
C ALA A 13 -7.57 8.48 0.89
N ASN A 14 -7.04 9.62 0.42
CA ASN A 14 -6.15 10.45 1.22
C ASN A 14 -6.84 11.01 2.48
N VAL A 15 -8.06 11.48 2.35
CA VAL A 15 -8.88 11.91 3.51
C VAL A 15 -9.22 10.70 4.39
N GLY A 16 -9.46 9.54 3.80
CA GLY A 16 -9.80 8.30 4.50
C GLY A 16 -8.69 7.79 5.42
N ILE A 17 -7.44 7.81 4.96
CA ILE A 17 -6.29 7.40 5.80
C ILE A 17 -6.09 8.34 7.00
N VAL A 18 -6.39 9.64 6.86
CA VAL A 18 -6.39 10.58 7.99
C VAL A 18 -7.49 10.26 8.98
N LYS A 19 -8.73 10.09 8.49
CA LYS A 19 -9.88 9.73 9.34
C LYS A 19 -9.67 8.41 10.09
N ALA A 20 -8.94 7.48 9.48
CA ALA A 20 -8.58 6.20 10.09
C ALA A 20 -7.41 6.31 11.11
N GLY A 21 -6.83 7.49 11.29
CA GLY A 21 -5.72 7.70 12.22
C GLY A 21 -4.38 7.11 11.76
N LEU A 22 -4.21 6.88 10.46
CA LEU A 22 -2.98 6.31 9.90
C LEU A 22 -1.90 7.35 9.60
N VAL A 23 -2.24 8.63 9.68
CA VAL A 23 -1.37 9.74 9.27
C VAL A 23 -1.20 10.72 10.42
N VAL A 24 0.05 11.14 10.62
CA VAL A 24 0.44 12.26 11.49
C VAL A 24 0.95 13.38 10.59
N LEU A 25 0.43 14.59 10.74
CA LEU A 25 0.77 15.74 9.90
C LEU A 25 0.52 15.43 8.41
N THR A 26 1.58 15.47 7.58
CA THR A 26 1.51 15.19 6.14
C THR A 26 2.22 13.87 5.74
N TRP A 27 2.53 13.01 6.73
CA TRP A 27 3.31 11.79 6.52
C TRP A 27 2.45 10.65 5.99
N GLY A 28 2.48 10.51 4.70
CA GLY A 28 1.73 9.49 3.99
C GLY A 28 1.00 10.04 2.77
N ASN A 29 0.52 9.15 1.95
CA ASN A 29 -0.24 9.48 0.76
C ASN A 29 -0.92 8.24 0.19
N ALA A 30 -1.92 8.50 -0.66
CA ALA A 30 -2.58 7.50 -1.47
C ALA A 30 -2.51 7.91 -2.94
N SER A 31 -2.39 6.93 -3.81
CA SER A 31 -2.49 7.09 -5.26
C SER A 31 -3.39 6.02 -5.87
N GLY A 32 -3.93 6.29 -7.05
CA GLY A 32 -4.72 5.35 -7.84
C GLY A 32 -4.36 5.46 -9.31
N VAL A 33 -4.74 4.48 -10.13
CA VAL A 33 -4.46 4.49 -11.57
C VAL A 33 -5.73 4.45 -12.41
N ASP A 34 -5.66 5.09 -13.56
CA ASP A 34 -6.55 4.89 -14.70
C ASP A 34 -5.73 4.35 -15.87
N ARG A 35 -5.81 3.03 -16.10
CA ARG A 35 -5.07 2.35 -17.15
C ARG A 35 -5.69 2.53 -18.55
N THR A 36 -6.87 3.15 -18.62
CA THR A 36 -7.59 3.41 -19.88
C THR A 36 -7.31 4.78 -20.46
N ALA A 37 -6.62 5.65 -19.72
CA ALA A 37 -6.31 7.00 -20.14
C ALA A 37 -5.23 7.02 -21.23
N GLU A 38 -5.62 7.32 -22.47
CA GLU A 38 -4.75 7.28 -23.67
C GLU A 38 -3.61 8.31 -23.63
N ASP A 39 -3.84 9.47 -23.06
CA ASP A 39 -2.86 10.56 -23.00
C ASP A 39 -1.77 10.36 -21.91
N GLY A 40 -1.89 9.30 -21.10
CA GLY A 40 -0.81 8.83 -20.22
C GLY A 40 0.26 8.00 -20.91
N GLY A 41 0.07 7.66 -22.18
CA GLY A 41 0.89 6.69 -22.90
C GLY A 41 0.59 5.25 -22.49
N GLU A 42 1.51 4.33 -22.79
CA GLU A 42 1.35 2.93 -22.44
C GLU A 42 1.16 2.74 -20.93
N GLY A 43 0.08 2.05 -20.54
CA GLY A 43 -0.30 1.78 -19.15
C GLY A 43 -1.16 2.84 -18.47
N GLY A 44 -1.46 3.98 -19.13
CA GLY A 44 -2.35 5.01 -18.60
C GLY A 44 -1.69 6.00 -17.65
N VAL A 45 -2.45 6.50 -16.67
CA VAL A 45 -2.00 7.52 -15.71
C VAL A 45 -2.20 7.05 -14.26
N MET A 46 -1.44 7.65 -13.34
CA MET A 46 -1.73 7.60 -11.90
C MET A 46 -2.03 9.00 -11.36
N GLY A 47 -2.99 9.09 -10.44
CA GLY A 47 -3.23 10.26 -9.61
C GLY A 47 -2.57 10.09 -8.26
N ILE A 48 -1.91 11.13 -7.74
CA ILE A 48 -1.25 11.11 -6.44
C ILE A 48 -1.40 12.45 -5.72
N LYS A 49 -1.43 12.42 -4.38
CA LYS A 49 -1.46 13.62 -3.54
C LYS A 49 -0.24 14.51 -3.82
N PRO A 50 -0.42 15.83 -3.93
CA PRO A 50 0.71 16.76 -4.00
C PRO A 50 1.53 16.78 -2.71
N SER A 51 2.83 17.02 -2.85
CA SER A 51 3.77 17.15 -1.74
C SER A 51 3.43 18.38 -0.88
N GLY A 52 3.50 18.22 0.45
CA GLY A 52 3.40 19.34 1.38
C GLY A 52 2.01 19.97 1.55
N VAL A 53 1.00 19.54 0.80
CA VAL A 53 -0.38 20.03 0.98
C VAL A 53 -1.01 19.37 2.20
N GLU A 54 -1.49 20.19 3.14
CA GLU A 54 -2.21 19.75 4.33
C GLU A 54 -3.52 19.06 3.91
N TYR A 55 -3.90 18.01 4.62
CA TYR A 55 -5.08 17.22 4.24
C TYR A 55 -6.40 18.00 4.35
N GLU A 56 -6.49 18.94 5.30
CA GLU A 56 -7.68 19.79 5.47
C GLU A 56 -7.87 20.78 4.31
N LYS A 57 -6.80 21.10 3.58
CA LYS A 57 -6.82 22.01 2.42
C LYS A 57 -6.87 21.27 1.09
N LEU A 58 -6.66 19.94 1.11
CA LEU A 58 -6.63 19.13 -0.09
C LEU A 58 -8.00 19.11 -0.77
N THR A 59 -8.01 19.26 -2.08
CA THR A 59 -9.20 19.11 -2.92
C THR A 59 -8.95 18.10 -4.04
N PRO A 60 -9.98 17.57 -4.71
CA PRO A 60 -9.77 16.70 -5.87
C PRO A 60 -8.99 17.37 -7.00
N ALA A 61 -9.09 18.69 -7.15
CA ALA A 61 -8.37 19.45 -8.17
C ALA A 61 -6.85 19.49 -7.95
N ASP A 62 -6.40 19.34 -6.70
CA ASP A 62 -4.99 19.36 -6.35
C ASP A 62 -4.26 18.05 -6.68
N ILE A 63 -4.97 16.94 -6.85
CA ILE A 63 -4.36 15.64 -7.18
C ILE A 63 -3.58 15.76 -8.47
N VAL A 64 -2.29 15.41 -8.41
CA VAL A 64 -1.37 15.48 -9.55
C VAL A 64 -1.48 14.21 -10.38
N ILE A 65 -1.51 14.36 -11.70
CA ILE A 65 -1.61 13.24 -12.65
C ILE A 65 -0.25 13.00 -13.30
N VAL A 66 0.18 11.76 -13.26
CA VAL A 66 1.50 11.31 -13.73
C VAL A 66 1.33 10.19 -14.74
N SER A 67 2.04 10.25 -15.86
CA SER A 67 2.07 9.20 -16.89
C SER A 67 2.72 7.92 -16.36
N LEU A 68 2.09 6.77 -16.53
CA LEU A 68 2.70 5.47 -16.20
C LEU A 68 3.81 5.08 -17.20
N ALA A 69 3.74 5.55 -18.43
CA ALA A 69 4.81 5.31 -19.42
C ALA A 69 6.11 6.01 -19.04
N THR A 70 6.03 7.28 -18.59
CA THR A 70 7.21 8.14 -18.47
C THR A 70 7.56 8.55 -17.05
N GLY A 71 6.65 8.40 -16.08
CA GLY A 71 6.79 8.92 -14.71
C GLY A 71 6.71 10.46 -14.62
N LYS A 72 6.36 11.16 -15.71
CA LYS A 72 6.28 12.62 -15.74
C LYS A 72 4.86 13.10 -15.46
N VAL A 73 4.76 14.28 -14.85
CA VAL A 73 3.48 14.97 -14.65
C VAL A 73 2.87 15.33 -16.01
N VAL A 74 1.60 14.98 -16.21
CA VAL A 74 0.82 15.27 -17.42
C VAL A 74 -0.35 16.20 -17.14
N ASP A 75 -0.79 16.34 -15.88
CA ASP A 75 -1.83 17.29 -15.48
C ASP A 75 -1.75 17.59 -13.98
N GLY A 76 -2.14 18.82 -13.59
CA GLY A 76 -2.09 19.32 -12.22
C GLY A 76 -0.97 20.33 -12.00
N ALA A 77 -1.24 21.33 -11.15
CA ALA A 77 -0.31 22.44 -10.90
C ALA A 77 0.70 22.17 -9.78
N GLY A 78 0.44 21.16 -8.94
CA GLY A 78 1.25 20.85 -7.77
C GLY A 78 2.49 19.99 -8.09
N ARG A 79 3.48 20.04 -7.21
CA ARG A 79 4.56 19.06 -7.19
C ARG A 79 4.00 17.75 -6.63
N PRO A 80 4.12 16.60 -7.33
CA PRO A 80 3.64 15.33 -6.80
C PRO A 80 4.40 14.93 -5.53
N SER A 81 3.82 14.02 -4.71
CA SER A 81 4.49 13.44 -3.55
C SER A 81 5.90 12.95 -3.90
N SER A 82 6.84 13.06 -2.95
CA SER A 82 8.18 12.47 -3.07
C SER A 82 8.13 10.97 -3.36
N ASP A 83 7.11 10.27 -2.83
CA ASP A 83 6.94 8.83 -3.01
C ASP A 83 6.46 8.42 -4.43
N THR A 84 6.23 9.38 -5.31
CA THR A 84 5.79 9.13 -6.69
C THR A 84 6.62 8.08 -7.41
N PRO A 85 7.97 8.06 -7.37
CA PRO A 85 8.77 7.02 -8.02
C PRO A 85 8.53 5.62 -7.45
N THR A 86 8.29 5.51 -6.14
CA THR A 86 7.95 4.23 -5.48
C THR A 86 6.61 3.71 -6.02
N HIS A 87 5.55 4.52 -5.95
CA HIS A 87 4.21 4.15 -6.43
C HIS A 87 4.21 3.80 -7.91
N TRP A 88 4.85 4.63 -8.73
CA TRP A 88 5.00 4.42 -10.16
C TRP A 88 5.67 3.07 -10.47
N HIS A 89 6.75 2.73 -9.75
CA HIS A 89 7.45 1.46 -9.92
C HIS A 89 6.56 0.26 -9.54
N LEU A 90 5.80 0.36 -8.45
CA LEU A 90 4.86 -0.68 -8.01
C LEU A 90 3.77 -0.94 -9.06
N TYR A 91 3.16 0.11 -9.63
CA TYR A 91 2.14 -0.04 -10.69
C TYR A 91 2.66 -0.72 -11.95
N ARG A 92 3.92 -0.49 -12.29
CA ARG A 92 4.56 -1.12 -13.46
C ARG A 92 4.99 -2.56 -13.19
N SER A 93 5.33 -2.87 -11.95
CA SER A 93 5.82 -4.19 -11.55
C SER A 93 4.69 -5.15 -11.17
N PHE A 94 3.56 -4.62 -10.69
CA PHE A 94 2.38 -5.39 -10.27
C PHE A 94 1.15 -4.95 -11.07
N PRO A 95 0.87 -5.55 -12.24
CA PRO A 95 -0.20 -5.10 -13.14
C PRO A 95 -1.61 -5.15 -12.53
N SER A 96 -1.84 -6.01 -11.54
CA SER A 96 -3.12 -6.13 -10.82
C SER A 96 -3.36 -5.02 -9.80
N VAL A 97 -2.34 -4.21 -9.48
CA VAL A 97 -2.44 -3.13 -8.51
C VAL A 97 -3.09 -1.90 -9.17
N GLY A 98 -4.20 -1.45 -8.59
CA GLY A 98 -4.96 -0.27 -9.03
C GLY A 98 -4.89 0.90 -8.05
N GLY A 99 -4.42 0.68 -6.81
CA GLY A 99 -4.19 1.71 -5.80
C GLY A 99 -3.04 1.36 -4.88
N VAL A 100 -2.32 2.36 -4.38
CA VAL A 100 -1.22 2.22 -3.41
C VAL A 100 -1.39 3.28 -2.31
N VAL A 101 -1.17 2.86 -1.08
CA VAL A 101 -1.14 3.72 0.11
C VAL A 101 0.19 3.53 0.82
N HIS A 102 0.85 4.63 1.15
CA HIS A 102 2.00 4.68 2.04
C HIS A 102 1.66 5.51 3.27
N THR A 103 2.05 5.04 4.44
CA THR A 103 1.88 5.76 5.70
C THR A 103 3.07 5.51 6.64
N HIS A 104 3.13 6.32 7.72
CA HIS A 104 3.98 6.04 8.86
C HIS A 104 3.10 5.69 10.08
N SER A 105 2.09 4.86 9.86
CA SER A 105 1.15 4.42 10.90
C SER A 105 1.90 3.67 12.01
N LEU A 106 1.50 3.89 13.25
CA LEU A 106 2.31 3.64 14.44
C LEU A 106 2.78 2.18 14.57
N TYR A 107 1.87 1.22 14.45
CA TYR A 107 2.18 -0.18 14.72
C TYR A 107 2.87 -0.86 13.53
N ALA A 108 2.40 -0.63 12.32
CA ALA A 108 3.04 -1.18 11.13
C ALA A 108 4.46 -0.60 10.95
N THR A 109 4.65 0.69 11.20
CA THR A 109 5.98 1.31 11.18
C THR A 109 6.88 0.77 12.29
N SER A 110 6.34 0.45 13.47
CA SER A 110 7.13 -0.19 14.54
C SER A 110 7.70 -1.54 14.11
N PHE A 111 6.92 -2.38 13.40
CA PHE A 111 7.42 -3.62 12.81
C PHE A 111 8.46 -3.37 11.71
N ALA A 112 8.25 -2.37 10.85
CA ALA A 112 9.22 -1.97 9.82
C ALA A 112 10.57 -1.54 10.44
N GLN A 113 10.54 -0.71 11.49
CA GLN A 113 11.73 -0.27 12.24
C GLN A 113 12.42 -1.42 12.97
N ALA A 114 11.64 -2.36 13.51
CA ALA A 114 12.16 -3.57 14.13
C ALA A 114 12.66 -4.62 13.12
N GLN A 115 12.49 -4.35 11.81
CA GLN A 115 12.85 -5.26 10.71
C GLN A 115 12.25 -6.67 10.88
N ARG A 116 11.00 -6.73 11.31
CA ARG A 116 10.27 -7.98 11.56
C ARG A 116 9.11 -8.15 10.59
N ASP A 117 9.06 -9.33 9.98
CA ASP A 117 7.88 -9.79 9.26
C ASP A 117 6.64 -9.78 10.20
N LEU A 118 5.45 -9.65 9.62
CA LEU A 118 4.17 -9.71 10.31
C LEU A 118 3.47 -11.05 10.00
N PRO A 119 3.77 -12.15 10.73
CA PRO A 119 3.16 -13.46 10.48
C PRO A 119 1.68 -13.46 10.81
N CYS A 120 0.92 -14.32 10.16
CA CYS A 120 -0.52 -14.45 10.41
C CYS A 120 -0.78 -15.15 11.75
N LEU A 121 -1.09 -14.39 12.81
CA LEU A 121 -1.40 -14.93 14.14
C LEU A 121 -2.90 -15.16 14.36
N GLY A 122 -3.78 -14.68 13.51
CA GLY A 122 -5.21 -14.76 13.73
C GLY A 122 -6.05 -14.59 12.48
N THR A 123 -7.33 -14.88 12.61
CA THR A 123 -8.28 -14.93 11.50
C THR A 123 -8.57 -13.57 10.87
N THR A 124 -8.49 -12.47 11.64
CA THR A 124 -8.61 -11.10 11.11
C THR A 124 -7.52 -10.81 10.08
N HIS A 125 -6.28 -11.22 10.36
CA HIS A 125 -5.17 -11.15 9.41
C HIS A 125 -5.44 -12.03 8.18
N ALA A 126 -5.82 -13.30 8.42
CA ALA A 126 -6.09 -14.28 7.36
C ALA A 126 -7.21 -13.86 6.39
N ASP A 127 -8.17 -13.07 6.84
CA ASP A 127 -9.27 -12.56 6.01
C ASP A 127 -8.80 -11.54 4.93
N HIS A 128 -7.58 -10.99 5.06
CA HIS A 128 -7.07 -9.93 4.16
C HIS A 128 -5.71 -10.26 3.53
N PHE A 129 -4.86 -11.01 4.23
CA PHE A 129 -3.51 -11.36 3.77
C PHE A 129 -3.33 -12.87 3.87
N TYR A 130 -2.99 -13.50 2.72
CA TYR A 130 -2.83 -14.96 2.66
C TYR A 130 -1.45 -15.40 3.15
N GLY A 131 -1.14 -15.07 4.39
CA GLY A 131 0.12 -15.43 5.01
C GLY A 131 0.84 -14.27 5.67
N THR A 132 2.15 -14.33 5.71
CA THR A 132 3.01 -13.33 6.35
C THR A 132 3.15 -12.09 5.48
N VAL A 133 2.87 -10.90 6.03
CA VAL A 133 3.28 -9.64 5.40
C VAL A 133 4.79 -9.47 5.61
N PRO A 134 5.59 -9.38 4.52
CA PRO A 134 7.04 -9.36 4.64
C PRO A 134 7.58 -7.99 5.04
N VAL A 135 8.74 -7.98 5.69
CA VAL A 135 9.64 -6.83 5.73
C VAL A 135 10.67 -6.97 4.60
N THR A 136 11.06 -5.84 3.99
CA THR A 136 12.15 -5.82 3.00
C THR A 136 13.51 -5.98 3.68
N ARG A 137 14.56 -6.28 2.92
CA ARG A 137 15.91 -6.02 3.40
C ARG A 137 16.13 -4.52 3.63
N ALA A 138 17.13 -4.16 4.40
CA ALA A 138 17.62 -2.79 4.46
C ALA A 138 18.17 -2.36 3.09
N MET A 139 18.01 -1.08 2.76
CA MET A 139 18.62 -0.49 1.57
C MET A 139 20.13 -0.30 1.78
N THR A 140 20.89 -0.44 0.70
CA THR A 140 22.32 -0.15 0.71
C THR A 140 22.59 1.36 0.77
N ALA A 141 23.81 1.74 1.17
CA ALA A 141 24.23 3.14 1.17
C ALA A 141 24.11 3.80 -0.23
N GLU A 142 24.40 3.04 -1.28
CA GLU A 142 24.27 3.51 -2.67
C GLU A 142 22.82 3.74 -3.07
N GLU A 143 21.91 2.82 -2.73
CA GLU A 143 20.46 2.95 -2.99
C GLU A 143 19.89 4.17 -2.26
N ILE A 144 20.38 4.46 -1.03
CA ILE A 144 19.95 5.63 -0.25
C ILE A 144 20.49 6.93 -0.85
N ALA A 145 21.74 6.93 -1.32
CA ALA A 145 22.41 8.12 -1.82
C ALA A 145 21.98 8.55 -3.23
N THR A 146 21.32 7.67 -3.98
CA THR A 146 20.94 7.92 -5.39
C THR A 146 19.43 8.21 -5.53
N GLU A 147 18.69 7.29 -6.12
CA GLU A 147 17.25 7.41 -6.39
C GLU A 147 16.44 6.75 -5.25
N TYR A 148 16.51 7.30 -4.03
CA TYR A 148 15.97 6.71 -2.81
C TYR A 148 14.55 6.18 -2.95
N GLU A 149 13.62 7.00 -3.44
CA GLU A 149 12.21 6.62 -3.57
C GLU A 149 12.01 5.54 -4.66
N LEU A 150 12.73 5.61 -5.78
CA LEU A 150 12.68 4.56 -6.79
C LEU A 150 13.29 3.26 -6.28
N ASN A 151 14.39 3.34 -5.56
CA ASN A 151 15.06 2.19 -4.97
C ASN A 151 14.21 1.56 -3.85
N THR A 152 13.43 2.35 -3.11
CA THR A 152 12.39 1.85 -2.21
C THR A 152 11.39 0.95 -2.96
N GLY A 153 10.92 1.39 -4.13
CA GLY A 153 10.05 0.56 -4.98
C GLY A 153 10.74 -0.73 -5.46
N LYS A 154 12.02 -0.64 -5.84
CA LYS A 154 12.80 -1.81 -6.30
C LYS A 154 12.99 -2.85 -5.20
N VAL A 155 13.33 -2.47 -3.97
CA VAL A 155 13.50 -3.44 -2.86
C VAL A 155 12.18 -4.08 -2.44
N ILE A 156 11.05 -3.38 -2.59
CA ILE A 156 9.72 -3.98 -2.41
C ILE A 156 9.51 -5.09 -3.44
N VAL A 157 9.69 -4.79 -4.73
CA VAL A 157 9.50 -5.77 -5.82
C VAL A 157 10.47 -6.94 -5.71
N GLU A 158 11.73 -6.68 -5.36
CA GLU A 158 12.75 -7.68 -5.07
C GLU A 158 12.28 -8.66 -3.98
N THR A 159 11.77 -8.13 -2.85
CA THR A 159 11.26 -8.93 -1.74
C THR A 159 10.15 -9.89 -2.17
N PHE A 160 9.21 -9.44 -2.97
CA PHE A 160 8.10 -10.27 -3.47
C PHE A 160 8.60 -11.35 -4.43
N ARG A 161 9.52 -11.00 -5.33
CA ARG A 161 10.13 -11.93 -6.27
C ARG A 161 10.95 -13.02 -5.55
N GLU A 162 11.82 -12.64 -4.63
CA GLU A 162 12.70 -13.57 -3.94
C GLU A 162 11.94 -14.51 -3.00
N LYS A 163 10.98 -13.96 -2.26
CA LYS A 163 10.12 -14.75 -1.37
C LYS A 163 8.99 -15.49 -2.13
N LYS A 164 8.88 -15.30 -3.46
CA LYS A 164 7.82 -15.87 -4.32
C LYS A 164 6.41 -15.57 -3.81
N ILE A 165 6.19 -14.34 -3.39
CA ILE A 165 4.91 -13.87 -2.86
C ILE A 165 4.07 -13.30 -3.99
N ASP A 166 2.80 -13.67 -4.05
CA ASP A 166 1.82 -13.05 -4.94
C ASP A 166 1.33 -11.73 -4.32
N ALA A 167 1.59 -10.63 -5.00
CA ALA A 167 1.18 -9.29 -4.57
C ALA A 167 -0.35 -9.11 -4.48
N ALA A 168 -1.14 -9.94 -5.16
CA ALA A 168 -2.60 -9.92 -5.04
C ALA A 168 -3.06 -10.62 -3.75
N GLN A 169 -2.30 -11.60 -3.25
CA GLN A 169 -2.62 -12.36 -2.04
C GLN A 169 -2.07 -11.71 -0.76
N ILE A 170 -0.94 -11.04 -0.86
CA ILE A 170 -0.32 -10.27 0.24
C ILE A 170 -0.20 -8.81 -0.23
N PRO A 171 -1.30 -8.03 -0.21
CA PRO A 171 -1.31 -6.67 -0.73
C PRO A 171 -0.70 -5.64 0.24
N ALA A 172 0.42 -5.97 0.86
CA ALA A 172 1.15 -5.08 1.77
C ALA A 172 2.60 -5.52 1.96
N VAL A 173 3.45 -4.58 2.38
CA VAL A 173 4.86 -4.77 2.72
C VAL A 173 5.28 -3.78 3.80
N LEU A 174 6.25 -4.15 4.60
CA LEU A 174 6.96 -3.27 5.53
C LEU A 174 8.34 -2.95 4.93
N VAL A 175 8.62 -1.68 4.66
CA VAL A 175 9.96 -1.28 4.22
C VAL A 175 10.85 -1.10 5.44
N ALA A 176 11.96 -1.83 5.51
CA ALA A 176 12.87 -1.83 6.64
C ALA A 176 13.29 -0.41 7.03
N SER A 177 13.17 -0.09 8.32
CA SER A 177 13.50 1.22 8.92
C SER A 177 12.72 2.42 8.37
N HIS A 178 11.63 2.18 7.61
CA HIS A 178 10.83 3.24 7.00
C HIS A 178 9.36 3.16 7.43
N GLY A 179 8.55 2.36 6.74
CA GLY A 179 7.12 2.26 7.01
C GLY A 179 6.41 1.30 6.07
N PRO A 180 5.07 1.14 6.22
CA PRO A 180 4.27 0.25 5.39
C PRO A 180 3.91 0.87 4.04
N PHE A 181 3.82 -0.01 3.03
CA PHE A 181 3.08 0.21 1.79
C PHE A 181 1.98 -0.85 1.71
N ALA A 182 0.78 -0.44 1.35
CA ALA A 182 -0.34 -1.34 1.08
C ALA A 182 -0.96 -0.99 -0.28
N TRP A 183 -1.53 -1.98 -0.95
CA TRP A 183 -2.16 -1.78 -2.25
C TRP A 183 -3.44 -2.57 -2.40
N GLY A 184 -4.14 -2.36 -3.50
CA GLY A 184 -5.39 -3.04 -3.82
C GLY A 184 -5.73 -2.92 -5.30
N THR A 185 -6.85 -3.52 -5.71
CA THR A 185 -7.39 -3.44 -7.08
C THR A 185 -7.81 -2.03 -7.48
N ASP A 186 -8.01 -1.16 -6.49
CA ASP A 186 -8.27 0.26 -6.61
C ASP A 186 -7.78 0.99 -5.35
N VAL A 187 -7.83 2.32 -5.35
CA VAL A 187 -7.30 3.13 -4.25
C VAL A 187 -8.10 2.98 -2.96
N MET A 188 -9.40 2.71 -3.02
CA MET A 188 -10.23 2.49 -1.84
C MET A 188 -9.90 1.15 -1.19
N LYS A 189 -9.64 0.11 -1.99
CA LYS A 189 -9.17 -1.19 -1.51
C LYS A 189 -7.76 -1.12 -0.93
N ALA A 190 -6.89 -0.30 -1.50
CA ALA A 190 -5.57 -0.02 -0.94
C ALA A 190 -5.68 0.65 0.45
N MET A 191 -6.57 1.63 0.59
CA MET A 191 -6.88 2.28 1.89
C MET A 191 -7.41 1.26 2.91
N GLU A 192 -8.36 0.42 2.53
CA GLU A 192 -8.88 -0.65 3.41
C GLU A 192 -7.75 -1.56 3.89
N ASN A 193 -6.88 -2.02 2.98
CA ASN A 193 -5.76 -2.89 3.31
C ASN A 193 -4.74 -2.20 4.24
N ALA A 194 -4.50 -0.90 4.09
CA ALA A 194 -3.65 -0.12 4.99
C ALA A 194 -4.25 -0.04 6.41
N ILE A 195 -5.56 0.19 6.53
CA ILE A 195 -6.27 0.20 7.81
C ILE A 195 -6.19 -1.17 8.50
N VAL A 196 -6.40 -2.23 7.74
CA VAL A 196 -6.30 -3.60 8.27
C VAL A 196 -4.87 -3.91 8.69
N LEU A 197 -3.87 -3.54 7.88
CA LEU A 197 -2.45 -3.75 8.19
C LEU A 197 -2.08 -3.14 9.55
N GLU A 198 -2.45 -1.88 9.78
CA GLU A 198 -2.20 -1.20 11.05
C GLU A 198 -2.90 -1.91 12.22
N SER A 199 -4.16 -2.31 12.03
CA SER A 199 -4.95 -3.00 13.04
C SER A 199 -4.35 -4.36 13.42
N VAL A 200 -3.94 -5.17 12.44
CA VAL A 200 -3.33 -6.49 12.70
C VAL A 200 -1.92 -6.35 13.27
N ALA A 201 -1.16 -5.33 12.88
CA ALA A 201 0.14 -5.03 13.48
C ALA A 201 0.00 -4.70 14.98
N ARG A 202 -1.00 -3.90 15.33
CA ARG A 202 -1.33 -3.61 16.74
C ARG A 202 -1.71 -4.88 17.50
N MET A 203 -2.62 -5.69 16.97
CA MET A 203 -3.05 -6.96 17.60
C MET A 203 -1.84 -7.87 17.81
N GLN A 204 -0.96 -7.96 16.82
CA GLN A 204 0.21 -8.83 16.88
C GLN A 204 1.22 -8.39 17.94
N LEU A 205 1.50 -7.08 18.04
CA LEU A 205 2.36 -6.56 19.10
C LEU A 205 1.80 -6.91 20.49
N GLN A 206 0.51 -6.68 20.69
CA GLN A 206 -0.17 -7.04 21.95
C GLN A 206 -0.15 -8.56 22.20
N SER A 207 -0.32 -9.38 21.17
CA SER A 207 -0.24 -10.85 21.30
C SER A 207 1.15 -11.30 21.74
N TYR A 208 2.22 -10.69 21.21
CA TYR A 208 3.58 -10.97 21.67
C TYR A 208 3.83 -10.53 23.12
N GLN A 209 3.21 -9.45 23.58
CA GLN A 209 3.28 -9.00 24.97
C GLN A 209 2.58 -9.99 25.92
N LEU A 210 1.45 -10.56 25.49
CA LEU A 210 0.70 -11.56 26.27
C LEU A 210 1.36 -12.94 26.23
N ASN A 211 1.93 -13.33 25.10
CA ASN A 211 2.61 -14.60 24.88
C ASN A 211 3.74 -14.43 23.85
N ALA A 212 4.96 -14.28 24.33
CA ALA A 212 6.13 -14.12 23.47
C ALA A 212 6.40 -15.31 22.53
N GLY A 213 5.89 -16.50 22.89
CA GLY A 213 6.03 -17.75 22.14
C GLY A 213 4.90 -18.01 21.13
N VAL A 214 3.94 -17.09 20.93
CA VAL A 214 2.81 -17.29 20.02
C VAL A 214 3.30 -17.61 18.60
N LYS A 215 2.67 -18.59 17.95
CA LYS A 215 3.00 -19.06 16.60
C LYS A 215 1.93 -18.62 15.61
N ALA A 216 2.30 -18.59 14.34
CA ALA A 216 1.35 -18.42 13.24
C ALA A 216 0.24 -19.47 13.30
N ILE A 217 -0.95 -19.10 12.83
CA ILE A 217 -2.09 -20.03 12.77
C ILE A 217 -1.79 -21.21 11.84
N PRO A 218 -2.44 -22.38 12.03
CA PRO A 218 -2.32 -23.50 11.10
C PRO A 218 -2.77 -23.13 9.70
N ALA A 219 -2.12 -23.72 8.67
CA ALA A 219 -2.45 -23.49 7.27
C ALA A 219 -3.94 -23.71 6.96
N ALA A 220 -4.54 -24.77 7.51
CA ALA A 220 -5.96 -25.05 7.33
C ALA A 220 -6.89 -23.93 7.82
N LEU A 221 -6.51 -23.21 8.90
CA LEU A 221 -7.28 -22.07 9.39
C LEU A 221 -7.05 -20.83 8.52
N LEU A 222 -5.83 -20.60 8.04
CA LEU A 222 -5.49 -19.57 7.07
C LEU A 222 -6.32 -19.76 5.79
N ASP A 223 -6.28 -20.95 5.21
CA ASP A 223 -7.03 -21.30 3.99
C ASP A 223 -8.52 -21.08 4.17
N LYS A 224 -9.08 -21.57 5.29
CA LYS A 224 -10.50 -21.42 5.58
C LYS A 224 -10.95 -19.97 5.58
N HIS A 225 -10.17 -19.09 6.20
CA HIS A 225 -10.51 -17.67 6.32
C HIS A 225 -10.26 -16.89 5.03
N TYR A 226 -9.12 -17.08 4.40
CA TYR A 226 -8.81 -16.37 3.16
C TYR A 226 -9.74 -16.79 2.01
N LEU A 227 -9.88 -18.10 1.76
CA LEU A 227 -10.62 -18.60 0.60
C LEU A 227 -12.13 -18.37 0.69
N ARG A 228 -12.71 -18.25 1.90
CA ARG A 228 -14.13 -17.89 2.05
C ARG A 228 -14.44 -16.48 1.52
N LYS A 229 -13.43 -15.59 1.44
CA LYS A 229 -13.57 -14.21 0.93
C LYS A 229 -13.02 -14.05 -0.49
N HIS A 230 -11.92 -14.72 -0.82
CA HIS A 230 -11.12 -14.50 -2.01
C HIS A 230 -11.05 -15.71 -2.95
N GLY A 231 -11.53 -16.87 -2.52
CA GLY A 231 -11.50 -18.08 -3.32
C GLY A 231 -12.58 -18.12 -4.40
N ALA A 232 -12.45 -19.06 -5.32
CA ALA A 232 -13.42 -19.27 -6.41
C ALA A 232 -14.86 -19.53 -5.91
N ASN A 233 -15.01 -20.07 -4.70
CA ASN A 233 -16.29 -20.35 -4.03
C ASN A 233 -16.52 -19.42 -2.83
N ALA A 234 -16.10 -18.16 -2.92
CA ALA A 234 -16.25 -17.19 -1.85
C ALA A 234 -17.74 -17.01 -1.48
N TYR A 235 -18.04 -17.04 -0.18
CA TYR A 235 -19.41 -16.90 0.34
C TYR A 235 -19.54 -15.84 1.45
N TYR A 236 -18.43 -15.28 1.91
CA TYR A 236 -18.39 -14.29 2.98
C TYR A 236 -17.92 -12.93 2.44
N GLY A 237 -18.64 -11.85 2.81
CA GLY A 237 -18.31 -10.50 2.37
C GLY A 237 -18.69 -10.19 0.92
N GLN A 238 -19.39 -11.09 0.22
CA GLN A 238 -19.88 -10.86 -1.13
C GLN A 238 -21.08 -9.91 -1.08
N LYS A 239 -21.08 -8.87 -1.92
CA LYS A 239 -22.31 -8.11 -2.20
C LYS A 239 -23.21 -9.02 -3.02
N LYS A 240 -24.45 -9.21 -2.51
CA LYS A 240 -25.52 -9.85 -3.27
C LYS A 240 -25.92 -8.96 -4.45
#